data_efe3296be2eef910c8c04cf24b8cdeac
#
_entry.id   efe3296be2eef910c8c04cf24b8cdeac
#
_cell.length_a   1.000
_cell.length_b   1.000
_cell.length_c   1.000
_cell.angle_alpha   90.00
_cell.angle_beta   90.00
_cell.angle_gamma   90.00
#
_symmetry.space_group_name_H-M   'P 1'
#
loop_
_entity.id
_entity.type
_entity.pdbx_description
1 polymer ?
#
loop_
_entity_poly.entity_id
_entity_poly.type
_entity_poly.pdbx_seq_one_letter_code
_entity_poly.pdbx_strand_id
1 'polypeptide(L)' 'LWAGIYKENIASQRVIEKCGFRYHHTLEDFLFPRIGERHTSLVYTLKKQ' A
#
# COMPACT_ATOMS: atom_id res chain seq x y z
N LEU A 1 -8.25 -4.10 8.50
CA LEU A 1 -8.27 -3.40 7.21
C LEU A 1 -6.92 -3.50 6.52
N TRP A 2 -6.96 -3.63 5.22
CA TRP A 2 -5.77 -3.72 4.39
C TRP A 2 -5.77 -2.61 3.36
N ALA A 3 -4.60 -2.06 3.09
CA ALA A 3 -4.45 -1.02 2.07
C ALA A 3 -3.20 -1.30 1.25
N GLY A 4 -3.32 -1.26 -0.06
CA GLY A 4 -2.20 -1.42 -0.97
C GLY A 4 -1.94 -0.11 -1.71
N ILE A 5 -0.68 0.33 -1.70
CA ILE A 5 -0.29 1.57 -2.36
C ILE A 5 0.98 1.36 -3.18
N TYR A 6 1.20 2.22 -4.16
CA TYR A 6 2.43 2.19 -4.93
C TYR A 6 3.63 2.54 -4.06
N LYS A 7 4.72 1.84 -4.29
CA LYS A 7 5.97 2.15 -3.61
C LYS A 7 6.42 3.59 -3.86
N GLU A 8 6.18 4.10 -5.07
CA GLU A 8 6.59 5.44 -5.44
C GLU A 8 5.66 6.53 -4.91
N ASN A 9 4.50 6.16 -4.42
CA ASN A 9 3.51 7.14 -3.95
C ASN A 9 3.76 7.50 -2.50
N ILE A 10 4.76 8.33 -2.27
CA ILE A 10 5.18 8.72 -0.93
C ILE A 10 4.10 9.51 -0.20
N ALA A 11 3.35 10.34 -0.92
CA ALA A 11 2.26 11.10 -0.31
C ALA A 11 1.20 10.19 0.30
N SER A 12 0.81 9.14 -0.43
CA SER A 12 -0.15 8.16 0.10
C SER A 12 0.41 7.39 1.27
N GLN A 13 1.70 7.08 1.25
CA GLN A 13 2.34 6.41 2.39
C GLN A 13 2.22 7.24 3.66
N ARG A 14 2.47 8.53 3.55
CA ARG A 14 2.36 9.43 4.70
C ARG A 14 0.94 9.54 5.23
N VAL A 15 -0.02 9.65 4.33
CA VAL A 15 -1.43 9.72 4.72
C VAL A 15 -1.85 8.45 5.43
N ILE A 16 -1.47 7.30 4.89
CA ILE A 16 -1.85 6.01 5.46
C ILE A 16 -1.24 5.80 6.83
N GLU A 17 0.00 6.23 7.02
CA GLU A 17 0.67 6.15 8.32
C GLU A 17 0.00 7.04 9.35
N LYS A 18 -0.43 8.24 8.94
CA LYS A 18 -1.16 9.14 9.82
C LYS A 18 -2.51 8.58 10.25
N CYS A 19 -3.11 7.74 9.42
CA CYS A 19 -4.37 7.08 9.74
C CYS A 19 -4.18 5.92 10.71
N GLY A 20 -2.95 5.59 11.06
CA GLY A 20 -2.67 4.51 12.00
C GLY A 20 -2.34 3.18 11.35
N PHE A 21 -2.27 3.13 10.04
CA PHE A 21 -1.88 1.92 9.34
C PHE A 21 -0.40 1.66 9.55
N ARG A 22 -0.05 0.39 9.54
CA ARG A 22 1.34 -0.03 9.68
C ARG A 22 1.75 -0.89 8.50
N TYR A 23 3.00 -0.73 8.09
CA TYR A 23 3.56 -1.55 7.03
C TYR A 23 3.50 -3.03 7.43
N HIS A 24 3.01 -3.86 6.54
CA HIS A 24 2.92 -5.29 6.75
C HIS A 24 3.92 -6.04 5.89
N HIS A 25 3.80 -5.88 4.57
CA HIS A 25 4.70 -6.54 3.64
C HIS A 25 4.68 -5.84 2.28
N THR A 26 5.57 -6.25 1.41
CA THR A 26 5.67 -5.72 0.05
C THR A 26 5.29 -6.81 -0.94
N LEU A 27 4.43 -6.46 -1.90
CA LEU A 27 4.11 -7.32 -3.02
C LEU A 27 4.85 -6.80 -4.24
N GLU A 28 5.83 -7.57 -4.71
CA GLU A 28 6.56 -7.21 -5.91
C GLU A 28 5.79 -7.66 -7.14
N ASP A 29 5.89 -6.87 -8.20
CA ASP A 29 5.32 -7.22 -9.50
C ASP A 29 3.81 -7.45 -9.43
N PHE A 30 3.12 -6.67 -8.61
CA PHE A 30 1.67 -6.76 -8.49
C PHE A 30 1.00 -6.10 -9.68
N LEU A 31 0.06 -6.79 -10.31
CA LEU A 31 -0.70 -6.26 -11.43
C LEU A 31 -1.80 -5.34 -10.94
N PHE A 32 -1.77 -4.09 -11.41
CA PHE A 32 -2.83 -3.14 -11.12
C PHE A 32 -3.80 -3.11 -12.30
N PRO A 33 -4.99 -3.69 -12.16
CA PRO A 33 -5.92 -3.84 -13.28
C PRO A 33 -6.34 -2.51 -13.91
N ARG A 34 -6.38 -1.45 -13.12
CA ARG A 34 -6.81 -0.13 -13.61
C ARG A 34 -5.90 0.44 -14.67
N ILE A 35 -4.62 0.17 -14.58
CA ILE A 35 -3.63 0.72 -15.49
C ILE A 35 -2.97 -0.34 -16.35
N GLY A 36 -3.25 -1.62 -16.06
CA GLY A 36 -2.70 -2.72 -16.84
C GLY A 36 -1.20 -2.88 -16.71
N GLU A 37 -0.61 -2.34 -15.66
CA GLU A 37 0.83 -2.39 -15.42
C GLU A 37 1.14 -3.08 -14.11
N ARG A 38 2.35 -3.60 -14.00
CA ARG A 38 2.83 -4.23 -12.79
C ARG A 38 3.76 -3.30 -12.04
N HIS A 39 3.51 -3.14 -10.76
CA HIS A 39 4.31 -2.27 -9.91
C HIS A 39 4.49 -2.92 -8.54
N THR A 40 5.52 -2.47 -7.84
CA THR A 40 5.70 -2.87 -6.44
C THR A 40 4.65 -2.18 -5.58
N SER A 41 3.93 -2.96 -4.81
CA SER A 41 2.90 -2.47 -3.90
C SER A 41 3.32 -2.67 -2.47
N LEU A 42 3.16 -1.64 -1.65
CA LEU A 42 3.35 -1.74 -0.21
C LEU A 42 2.01 -2.03 0.43
N VAL A 43 1.97 -3.10 1.22
CA VAL A 43 0.74 -3.51 1.88
C VAL A 43 0.80 -3.06 3.34
N TYR A 44 -0.20 -2.29 3.72
CA TYR A 44 -0.35 -1.82 5.09
C TYR A 44 -1.57 -2.45 5.72
N THR A 45 -1.57 -2.54 7.02
CA THR A 45 -2.71 -3.08 7.75
C THR A 45 -3.05 -2.18 8.93
N LEU A 46 -4.33 -2.06 9.20
CA LEU A 46 -4.83 -1.35 10.36
C LEU A 46 -5.46 -2.37 11.29
N LYS A 47 -4.88 -2.49 12.47
CA LYS A 47 -5.42 -3.39 13.47
C LYS A 47 -6.41 -2.62 14.32
N LYS A 48 -7.66 -3.05 14.28
CA LYS A 48 -8.70 -2.44 15.07
C LYS A 48 -8.69 -3.08 16.46
N GLN A 49 -8.64 -2.25 17.45
CA GLN A 49 -8.73 -2.70 18.85
C GLN A 49 -10.12 -2.49 19.37
#